data_bd0d50b5f483b9c8145db761fe150552
#
_entry.id   bd0d50b5f483b9c8145db761fe150552
#
_cell.length_a   1.000
_cell.length_b   1.000
_cell.length_c   1.000
_cell.angle_alpha   90.00
_cell.angle_beta   90.00
_cell.angle_gamma   90.00
#
_symmetry.space_group_name_H-M   'P 1'
#
loop_
_entity.id
_entity.type
_entity.pdbx_description
1 polymer ?
#
loop_
_entity_poly.entity_id
_entity_poly.type
_entity_poly.pdbx_seq_one_letter_code
_entity_poly.pdbx_strand_id
1 'polypeptide(L)'
;MPGTSQKGVHDKDSTKGYVKYALKFGKDFHKVKSKSKTAIIFDKNEPIITNTSTSRFKPGISIGVKAGYNSFPDFTDSKSYFIGATISPYKSYKKYLQAEVMMGTHEFSDFIDYKQNGIVELLDGTRGFEFEENNIKTTKMNIDVVPISFRYNLNGVIGLGIGPQLSLDISNKTDFETRLEYYTINTAKEPGKLIQGASSAKITSESNPFSDIKYGVFGDITIGASRIGPSLGARYIYNFNEPNEQLHFYAIWKI
;
A
#
# COMPACT_ATOMS: atom_id res chain seq x y z
N MET A 1 -54.34 13.92 -16.72
CA MET A 1 -55.54 14.12 -17.53
C MET A 1 -55.74 12.89 -18.38
N PRO A 2 -56.94 12.34 -18.43
CA PRO A 2 -57.27 11.37 -19.48
C PRO A 2 -57.19 12.10 -20.81
N GLY A 3 -56.46 11.52 -21.78
CA GLY A 3 -56.33 12.13 -23.07
C GLY A 3 -57.70 12.41 -23.66
N THR A 4 -57.94 13.69 -23.99
CA THR A 4 -59.14 14.08 -24.75
C THR A 4 -59.03 13.43 -26.11
N SER A 5 -59.97 12.54 -26.45
CA SER A 5 -60.02 11.98 -27.79
C SER A 5 -60.28 13.13 -28.77
N GLN A 6 -59.34 13.45 -29.59
CA GLN A 6 -59.62 14.30 -30.79
C GLN A 6 -60.53 13.54 -31.70
N LYS A 7 -61.56 14.22 -32.22
CA LYS A 7 -62.55 13.67 -33.12
C LYS A 7 -61.84 13.07 -34.36
N GLY A 8 -61.83 11.73 -34.46
CA GLY A 8 -61.19 11.00 -35.58
C GLY A 8 -59.91 10.22 -35.24
N VAL A 9 -59.44 10.27 -34.01
CA VAL A 9 -58.26 9.46 -33.55
C VAL A 9 -58.79 8.30 -32.69
N HIS A 10 -58.76 7.11 -33.24
CA HIS A 10 -59.23 5.90 -32.56
C HIS A 10 -58.20 5.29 -31.61
N ASP A 11 -56.94 5.73 -31.69
CA ASP A 11 -55.87 5.26 -30.84
C ASP A 11 -55.60 6.27 -29.73
N LYS A 12 -55.90 5.93 -28.51
CA LYS A 12 -55.63 6.75 -27.29
C LYS A 12 -54.15 7.00 -27.08
N ASP A 13 -53.24 6.19 -27.63
CA ASP A 13 -51.81 6.36 -27.47
C ASP A 13 -51.21 7.39 -28.40
N SER A 14 -51.87 7.66 -29.55
CA SER A 14 -51.46 8.70 -30.50
C SER A 14 -51.63 10.14 -29.98
N THR A 15 -52.39 10.31 -28.88
CA THR A 15 -52.63 11.62 -28.24
C THR A 15 -51.68 11.85 -27.04
N LYS A 16 -50.83 10.86 -26.70
CA LYS A 16 -49.86 10.97 -25.62
C LYS A 16 -48.50 11.33 -26.15
N GLY A 17 -47.91 12.37 -25.56
CA GLY A 17 -46.50 12.76 -25.80
C GLY A 17 -45.62 12.38 -24.59
N TYR A 18 -44.38 12.11 -24.84
CA TYR A 18 -43.39 11.93 -23.81
C TYR A 18 -42.10 12.70 -24.12
N VAL A 19 -41.43 13.14 -23.08
CA VAL A 19 -40.09 13.73 -23.16
C VAL A 19 -39.11 12.81 -22.46
N LYS A 20 -38.06 12.40 -23.17
CA LYS A 20 -36.98 11.60 -22.64
C LYS A 20 -35.70 12.45 -22.56
N TYR A 21 -35.10 12.49 -21.38
CA TYR A 21 -33.82 13.15 -21.19
C TYR A 21 -32.88 12.24 -20.42
N ALA A 22 -31.58 12.44 -20.62
CA ALA A 22 -30.52 11.74 -19.88
C ALA A 22 -29.64 12.76 -19.17
N LEU A 23 -29.40 12.51 -17.88
CA LEU A 23 -28.45 13.26 -17.08
C LEU A 23 -27.15 12.49 -17.01
N LYS A 24 -26.05 13.09 -17.47
CA LYS A 24 -24.71 12.56 -17.34
C LYS A 24 -24.01 13.32 -16.21
N PHE A 25 -23.53 12.58 -15.20
CA PHE A 25 -22.74 13.19 -14.14
C PHE A 25 -21.39 13.65 -14.68
N GLY A 26 -20.88 14.78 -14.16
CA GLY A 26 -19.52 15.25 -14.43
C GLY A 26 -18.48 14.28 -13.87
N LYS A 27 -17.23 14.42 -14.30
CA LYS A 27 -16.11 13.55 -13.89
C LYS A 27 -15.87 13.54 -12.38
N ASP A 28 -16.22 14.62 -11.68
CA ASP A 28 -15.98 14.81 -10.25
C ASP A 28 -17.18 14.46 -9.35
N PHE A 29 -18.31 14.07 -9.95
CA PHE A 29 -19.53 13.77 -9.21
C PHE A 29 -19.98 12.33 -9.48
N HIS A 30 -19.75 11.48 -8.50
CA HIS A 30 -20.21 10.10 -8.55
C HIS A 30 -21.43 9.87 -7.67
N LYS A 31 -22.44 9.23 -8.27
CA LYS A 31 -23.57 8.62 -7.56
C LYS A 31 -24.29 9.53 -6.56
N VAL A 32 -24.46 10.80 -6.90
CA VAL A 32 -25.21 11.75 -6.10
C VAL A 32 -26.70 11.52 -6.32
N LYS A 33 -27.47 11.57 -5.22
CA LYS A 33 -28.94 11.54 -5.29
C LYS A 33 -29.43 12.69 -6.17
N SER A 34 -30.06 12.39 -7.30
CA SER A 34 -30.65 13.39 -8.17
C SER A 34 -32.17 13.48 -7.92
N LYS A 35 -32.69 14.70 -7.96
CA LYS A 35 -34.11 14.98 -7.92
C LYS A 35 -34.49 15.75 -9.18
N SER A 36 -35.53 15.33 -9.85
CA SER A 36 -36.09 16.04 -11.00
C SER A 36 -37.57 16.24 -10.85
N LYS A 37 -38.05 17.38 -11.30
CA LYS A 37 -39.45 17.72 -11.46
C LYS A 37 -39.63 18.52 -12.74
N THR A 38 -40.79 18.41 -13.36
CA THR A 38 -41.10 19.14 -14.61
C THR A 38 -42.23 20.13 -14.33
N ALA A 39 -42.10 21.32 -14.88
CA ALA A 39 -43.18 22.27 -14.95
C ALA A 39 -43.70 22.27 -16.39
N ILE A 40 -45.01 22.06 -16.57
CA ILE A 40 -45.69 22.09 -17.88
C ILE A 40 -46.46 23.38 -17.92
N ILE A 41 -46.15 24.21 -18.93
CA ILE A 41 -46.79 25.50 -19.12
C ILE A 41 -47.67 25.42 -20.40
N PHE A 42 -48.92 25.73 -20.23
CA PHE A 42 -49.88 25.81 -21.33
C PHE A 42 -50.28 27.29 -21.54
N ASP A 43 -49.88 27.87 -22.62
CA ASP A 43 -50.17 29.27 -23.00
C ASP A 43 -49.98 30.28 -21.86
N LYS A 44 -51.09 30.86 -21.40
CA LYS A 44 -51.09 31.86 -20.31
C LYS A 44 -51.51 31.31 -18.94
N ASN A 45 -51.61 29.99 -18.82
CA ASN A 45 -52.04 29.34 -17.57
C ASN A 45 -50.86 29.19 -16.60
N GLU A 46 -51.15 29.03 -15.32
CA GLU A 46 -50.16 28.70 -14.31
C GLU A 46 -49.49 27.34 -14.60
N PRO A 47 -48.17 27.25 -14.31
CA PRO A 47 -47.42 25.99 -14.53
C PRO A 47 -47.98 24.83 -13.70
N ILE A 48 -48.25 23.73 -14.36
CA ILE A 48 -48.55 22.45 -13.65
C ILE A 48 -47.22 21.80 -13.31
N ILE A 49 -46.92 21.71 -12.00
CA ILE A 49 -45.66 21.13 -11.53
C ILE A 49 -45.89 19.64 -11.26
N THR A 50 -45.05 18.78 -11.87
CA THR A 50 -45.10 17.33 -11.67
C THR A 50 -44.55 16.90 -10.32
N ASN A 51 -44.86 15.69 -9.88
CA ASN A 51 -44.23 15.07 -8.72
C ASN A 51 -42.70 15.01 -8.88
N THR A 52 -41.99 15.14 -7.76
CA THR A 52 -40.52 15.00 -7.76
C THR A 52 -40.13 13.55 -7.93
N SER A 53 -39.46 13.25 -9.04
CA SER A 53 -38.76 11.96 -9.23
C SER A 53 -37.39 12.00 -8.55
N THR A 54 -37.09 10.97 -7.79
CA THR A 54 -35.82 10.84 -7.08
C THR A 54 -35.08 9.59 -7.53
N SER A 55 -33.93 9.77 -8.16
CA SER A 55 -33.01 8.67 -8.49
C SER A 55 -31.92 8.56 -7.42
N ARG A 56 -31.78 7.36 -6.83
CA ARG A 56 -30.76 7.02 -5.86
C ARG A 56 -29.88 5.92 -6.41
N PHE A 57 -28.59 6.06 -6.24
CA PHE A 57 -27.64 5.00 -6.56
C PHE A 57 -27.39 4.15 -5.32
N LYS A 58 -27.36 2.82 -5.47
CA LYS A 58 -26.96 1.95 -4.38
C LYS A 58 -25.49 2.23 -4.02
N PRO A 59 -25.16 2.39 -2.72
CA PRO A 59 -23.77 2.42 -2.31
C PRO A 59 -23.11 1.11 -2.72
N GLY A 60 -21.96 1.19 -3.35
CA GLY A 60 -21.14 0.04 -3.69
C GLY A 60 -19.99 -0.11 -2.71
N ILE A 61 -19.19 -1.14 -2.91
CA ILE A 61 -17.90 -1.36 -2.26
C ILE A 61 -16.85 -1.14 -3.33
N SER A 62 -15.81 -0.36 -3.02
CA SER A 62 -14.61 -0.22 -3.84
C SER A 62 -13.53 -1.09 -3.23
N ILE A 63 -12.98 -1.98 -4.03
CA ILE A 63 -11.86 -2.84 -3.68
C ILE A 63 -10.64 -2.32 -4.42
N GLY A 64 -9.47 -2.42 -3.81
CA GLY A 64 -8.22 -2.04 -4.47
C GLY A 64 -7.12 -3.02 -4.14
N VAL A 65 -6.18 -3.16 -5.07
CA VAL A 65 -4.91 -3.86 -4.87
C VAL A 65 -3.81 -2.81 -4.75
N LYS A 66 -2.89 -3.02 -3.80
CA LYS A 66 -1.81 -2.12 -3.47
C LYS A 66 -0.50 -2.90 -3.43
N ALA A 67 0.55 -2.38 -4.05
CA ALA A 67 1.89 -2.95 -3.97
C ALA A 67 2.92 -1.84 -3.91
N GLY A 68 4.04 -2.09 -3.23
CA GLY A 68 5.04 -1.05 -3.07
C GLY A 68 6.33 -1.52 -2.41
N TYR A 69 7.12 -0.53 -2.10
CA TYR A 69 8.42 -0.63 -1.45
C TYR A 69 8.39 0.15 -0.14
N ASN A 70 8.99 -0.42 0.91
CA ASN A 70 9.20 0.26 2.19
C ASN A 70 10.65 0.69 2.28
N SER A 71 10.87 1.93 2.68
CA SER A 71 12.18 2.49 3.00
C SER A 71 12.25 2.71 4.49
N PHE A 72 13.36 2.29 5.07
CA PHE A 72 13.70 2.52 6.48
C PHE A 72 14.91 3.46 6.51
N PRO A 73 14.73 4.75 6.84
CA PRO A 73 15.82 5.73 6.82
C PRO A 73 17.01 5.36 7.70
N ASP A 74 16.77 4.60 8.76
CA ASP A 74 17.79 4.19 9.74
C ASP A 74 18.66 3.01 9.26
N PHE A 75 18.31 2.36 8.14
CA PHE A 75 19.03 1.20 7.62
C PHE A 75 19.53 1.45 6.20
N THR A 76 20.86 1.38 6.02
CA THR A 76 21.52 1.68 4.74
C THR A 76 21.28 0.59 3.68
N ASP A 77 21.27 -0.70 4.11
CA ASP A 77 21.05 -1.86 3.24
C ASP A 77 19.78 -2.61 3.66
N SER A 78 18.64 -2.08 3.21
CA SER A 78 17.35 -2.72 3.43
C SER A 78 16.62 -2.95 2.12
N LYS A 79 16.06 -4.15 1.95
CA LYS A 79 15.16 -4.49 0.85
C LYS A 79 13.80 -4.84 1.44
N SER A 80 12.78 -4.11 1.05
CA SER A 80 11.47 -4.30 1.64
C SER A 80 10.38 -4.05 0.61
N TYR A 81 9.51 -5.03 0.43
CA TYR A 81 8.39 -4.96 -0.51
C TYR A 81 7.11 -5.42 0.18
N PHE A 82 5.99 -4.93 -0.28
CA PHE A 82 4.70 -5.36 0.20
C PHE A 82 3.65 -5.43 -0.90
N ILE A 83 2.67 -6.27 -0.67
CA ILE A 83 1.44 -6.36 -1.46
C ILE A 83 0.25 -6.37 -0.52
N GLY A 84 -0.88 -5.82 -0.93
CA GLY A 84 -2.06 -5.77 -0.10
C GLY A 84 -3.34 -5.46 -0.84
N ALA A 85 -4.42 -5.48 -0.08
CA ALA A 85 -5.74 -5.16 -0.55
C ALA A 85 -6.36 -4.05 0.29
N THR A 86 -7.23 -3.27 -0.34
CA THR A 86 -8.00 -2.22 0.32
C THR A 86 -9.48 -2.40 0.06
N ILE A 87 -10.29 -2.00 1.02
CA ILE A 87 -11.75 -2.02 0.90
C ILE A 87 -12.33 -0.73 1.45
N SER A 88 -13.28 -0.14 0.74
CA SER A 88 -13.97 1.06 1.20
C SER A 88 -15.41 1.12 0.71
N PRO A 89 -16.36 1.59 1.53
CA PRO A 89 -17.72 1.86 1.07
C PRO A 89 -17.74 2.98 0.03
N TYR A 90 -18.43 2.74 -1.09
CA TYR A 90 -18.56 3.74 -2.16
C TYR A 90 -19.75 4.68 -1.89
N LYS A 91 -19.64 5.52 -0.87
CA LYS A 91 -20.70 6.47 -0.48
C LYS A 91 -20.44 7.91 -0.94
N SER A 92 -19.18 8.32 -0.98
CA SER A 92 -18.77 9.67 -1.30
C SER A 92 -17.47 9.67 -2.09
N TYR A 93 -17.34 10.62 -3.00
CA TYR A 93 -16.11 10.85 -3.73
C TYR A 93 -15.07 11.59 -2.86
N LYS A 94 -15.50 12.64 -2.17
CA LYS A 94 -14.60 13.58 -1.48
C LYS A 94 -14.08 13.05 -0.15
N LYS A 95 -14.92 12.38 0.63
CA LYS A 95 -14.59 11.85 1.97
C LYS A 95 -15.05 10.41 2.09
N TYR A 96 -14.18 9.50 2.51
CA TYR A 96 -14.54 8.10 2.70
C TYR A 96 -13.62 7.43 3.71
N LEU A 97 -14.08 6.30 4.22
CA LEU A 97 -13.30 5.41 5.07
C LEU A 97 -12.75 4.27 4.24
N GLN A 98 -11.56 3.77 4.60
CA GLN A 98 -10.90 2.66 3.93
C GLN A 98 -10.22 1.78 4.97
N ALA A 99 -10.38 0.45 4.82
CA ALA A 99 -9.57 -0.53 5.54
C ALA A 99 -8.55 -1.13 4.57
N GLU A 100 -7.39 -1.57 5.11
CA GLU A 100 -6.31 -2.16 4.33
C GLU A 100 -5.72 -3.35 5.07
N VAL A 101 -5.28 -4.37 4.31
CA VAL A 101 -4.46 -5.47 4.78
C VAL A 101 -3.31 -5.61 3.80
N MET A 102 -2.09 -5.65 4.31
CA MET A 102 -0.87 -5.76 3.52
C MET A 102 0.01 -6.86 4.10
N MET A 103 0.75 -7.54 3.26
CA MET A 103 1.78 -8.50 3.63
C MET A 103 3.11 -8.00 3.08
N GLY A 104 4.10 -7.89 3.95
CA GLY A 104 5.41 -7.36 3.62
C GLY A 104 6.52 -8.36 3.90
N THR A 105 7.65 -8.15 3.23
CA THR A 105 8.93 -8.80 3.51
C THR A 105 9.99 -7.74 3.68
N HIS A 106 10.82 -7.88 4.70
CA HIS A 106 11.92 -6.98 5.01
C HIS A 106 13.20 -7.78 5.12
N GLU A 107 14.22 -7.37 4.42
CA GLU A 107 15.56 -7.94 4.50
C GLU A 107 16.52 -6.83 4.91
N PHE A 108 17.22 -7.05 6.00
CA PHE A 108 18.27 -6.17 6.53
C PHE A 108 19.56 -6.95 6.55
N SER A 109 20.63 -6.34 6.04
CA SER A 109 21.97 -6.90 6.12
C SER A 109 22.86 -5.87 6.78
N ASP A 110 23.68 -6.29 7.72
CA ASP A 110 24.62 -5.42 8.38
C ASP A 110 25.94 -6.16 8.61
N PHE A 111 27.01 -5.41 8.58
CA PHE A 111 28.36 -5.86 8.90
C PHE A 111 28.59 -5.63 10.39
N ILE A 112 28.97 -6.69 11.12
CA ILE A 112 29.19 -6.59 12.56
C ILE A 112 30.62 -6.15 12.84
N ASP A 113 31.58 -6.97 12.43
CA ASP A 113 32.99 -6.68 12.65
C ASP A 113 33.93 -7.49 11.75
N TYR A 114 35.18 -7.04 11.69
CA TYR A 114 36.29 -7.73 11.02
C TYR A 114 37.47 -7.74 12.00
N LYS A 115 37.86 -8.94 12.40
CA LYS A 115 38.93 -9.14 13.39
C LYS A 115 40.09 -9.89 12.79
N GLN A 116 41.31 -9.53 13.21
CA GLN A 116 42.50 -10.32 13.01
C GLN A 116 42.74 -11.16 14.26
N ASN A 117 42.53 -12.49 14.15
CA ASN A 117 42.70 -13.43 15.29
C ASN A 117 44.15 -13.79 15.53
N GLY A 118 45.08 -13.42 14.64
CA GLY A 118 46.49 -13.68 14.79
C GLY A 118 47.02 -14.78 13.86
N ILE A 119 48.17 -15.39 14.24
CA ILE A 119 48.75 -16.47 13.44
C ILE A 119 48.27 -17.82 13.94
N VAL A 120 47.67 -18.59 13.05
CA VAL A 120 47.17 -19.92 13.30
C VAL A 120 47.89 -20.96 12.44
N GLU A 121 47.91 -22.21 12.88
CA GLU A 121 48.38 -23.35 12.10
C GLU A 121 47.24 -23.97 11.32
N LEU A 122 47.37 -24.06 10.01
CA LEU A 122 46.41 -24.66 9.10
C LEU A 122 46.49 -26.19 9.11
N LEU A 123 45.48 -26.85 8.56
CA LEU A 123 45.39 -28.32 8.48
C LEU A 123 46.55 -29.00 7.75
N ASP A 124 47.22 -28.28 6.87
CA ASP A 124 48.40 -28.72 6.13
C ASP A 124 49.73 -28.49 6.86
N GLY A 125 49.67 -27.99 8.09
CA GLY A 125 50.83 -27.63 8.91
C GLY A 125 51.49 -26.30 8.56
N THR A 126 50.95 -25.54 7.59
CA THR A 126 51.43 -24.18 7.30
C THR A 126 50.86 -23.18 8.31
N ARG A 127 51.54 -22.05 8.46
CA ARG A 127 51.06 -20.95 9.31
C ARG A 127 50.55 -19.81 8.46
N GLY A 128 49.42 -19.24 8.90
CA GLY A 128 48.80 -18.10 8.27
C GLY A 128 48.16 -17.15 9.25
N PHE A 129 47.88 -15.92 8.81
CA PHE A 129 47.02 -15.01 9.57
C PHE A 129 45.58 -15.38 9.35
N GLU A 130 44.81 -15.47 10.43
CA GLU A 130 43.36 -15.68 10.42
C GLU A 130 42.64 -14.35 10.59
N PHE A 131 41.71 -14.08 9.70
CA PHE A 131 40.75 -12.98 9.78
C PHE A 131 39.36 -13.56 9.90
N GLU A 132 38.56 -12.94 10.75
CA GLU A 132 37.18 -13.30 11.00
C GLU A 132 36.29 -12.11 10.58
N GLU A 133 35.41 -12.35 9.65
CA GLU A 133 34.37 -11.42 9.20
C GLU A 133 33.02 -11.92 9.69
N ASN A 134 32.31 -11.06 10.44
CA ASN A 134 30.99 -11.37 10.99
C ASN A 134 29.94 -10.48 10.35
N ASN A 135 28.97 -11.12 9.73
CA ASN A 135 27.82 -10.49 9.08
C ASN A 135 26.52 -10.99 9.72
N ILE A 136 25.53 -10.12 9.76
CA ILE A 136 24.17 -10.45 10.18
C ILE A 136 23.20 -10.18 9.02
N LYS A 137 22.30 -11.11 8.78
CA LYS A 137 21.22 -10.95 7.83
C LYS A 137 19.90 -11.30 8.52
N THR A 138 19.01 -10.33 8.61
CA THR A 138 17.67 -10.51 9.20
C THR A 138 16.63 -10.44 8.09
N THR A 139 15.80 -11.47 8.01
CA THR A 139 14.65 -11.53 7.11
C THR A 139 13.37 -11.60 7.93
N LYS A 140 12.51 -10.59 7.79
CA LYS A 140 11.21 -10.52 8.46
C LYS A 140 10.08 -10.61 7.45
N MET A 141 9.00 -11.25 7.85
CA MET A 141 7.71 -11.18 7.16
C MET A 141 6.67 -10.62 8.13
N ASN A 142 5.89 -9.66 7.67
CA ASN A 142 4.88 -9.02 8.50
C ASN A 142 3.51 -8.95 7.79
N ILE A 143 2.48 -8.84 8.61
CA ILE A 143 1.14 -8.46 8.17
C ILE A 143 0.81 -7.10 8.78
N ASP A 144 0.52 -6.15 7.91
CA ASP A 144 0.07 -4.81 8.30
C ASP A 144 -1.45 -4.71 8.13
N VAL A 145 -2.11 -4.23 9.15
CA VAL A 145 -3.56 -4.01 9.17
C VAL A 145 -3.85 -2.55 9.46
N VAL A 146 -4.59 -1.92 8.56
CA VAL A 146 -5.21 -0.62 8.78
C VAL A 146 -6.70 -0.86 8.97
N PRO A 147 -7.19 -0.94 10.22
CA PRO A 147 -8.59 -1.29 10.47
C PRO A 147 -9.53 -0.23 9.92
N ILE A 148 -9.12 1.02 9.98
CA ILE A 148 -9.87 2.15 9.44
C ILE A 148 -8.91 3.30 9.13
N SER A 149 -9.06 3.93 7.98
CA SER A 149 -8.40 5.19 7.63
C SER A 149 -9.40 6.19 7.08
N PHE A 150 -9.18 7.45 7.38
CA PHE A 150 -9.94 8.55 6.80
C PHE A 150 -9.23 9.03 5.54
N ARG A 151 -9.96 9.08 4.43
CA ARG A 151 -9.49 9.53 3.12
C ARG A 151 -10.20 10.80 2.71
N TYR A 152 -9.44 11.78 2.22
CA TYR A 152 -9.93 13.04 1.72
C TYR A 152 -9.36 13.35 0.34
N ASN A 153 -10.19 13.40 -0.69
CA ASN A 153 -9.78 13.79 -2.03
C ASN A 153 -9.89 15.31 -2.18
N LEU A 154 -8.75 15.97 -2.33
CA LEU A 154 -8.69 17.42 -2.59
C LEU A 154 -9.35 17.75 -3.93
N ASN A 155 -9.03 16.93 -4.95
CA ASN A 155 -9.57 17.02 -6.30
C ASN A 155 -9.62 15.62 -6.94
N GLY A 156 -9.82 15.53 -8.25
CA GLY A 156 -9.84 14.26 -9.01
C GLY A 156 -8.51 13.52 -9.07
N VAL A 157 -7.40 14.17 -8.69
CA VAL A 157 -6.04 13.66 -8.85
C VAL A 157 -5.33 13.46 -7.52
N ILE A 158 -5.55 14.31 -6.53
CA ILE A 158 -4.82 14.31 -5.25
C ILE A 158 -5.74 13.84 -4.13
N GLY A 159 -5.29 12.84 -3.39
CA GLY A 159 -5.94 12.33 -2.18
C GLY A 159 -4.99 12.33 -0.99
N LEU A 160 -5.53 12.56 0.19
CA LEU A 160 -4.86 12.50 1.48
C LEU A 160 -5.46 11.37 2.31
N GLY A 161 -4.65 10.76 3.15
CA GLY A 161 -5.08 9.71 4.07
C GLY A 161 -4.42 9.83 5.43
N ILE A 162 -5.16 9.43 6.46
CA ILE A 162 -4.65 9.31 7.84
C ILE A 162 -5.37 8.16 8.55
N GLY A 163 -4.67 7.44 9.39
CA GLY A 163 -5.27 6.36 10.17
C GLY A 163 -4.29 5.63 11.08
N PRO A 164 -4.79 4.75 11.96
CA PRO A 164 -3.96 3.83 12.71
C PRO A 164 -3.47 2.70 11.83
N GLN A 165 -2.29 2.16 12.15
CA GLN A 165 -1.72 0.97 11.54
C GLN A 165 -1.20 0.03 12.62
N LEU A 166 -1.47 -1.26 12.44
CA LEU A 166 -0.94 -2.35 13.24
C LEU A 166 -0.08 -3.22 12.33
N SER A 167 1.09 -3.63 12.80
CA SER A 167 1.98 -4.56 12.11
C SER A 167 2.30 -5.73 13.03
N LEU A 168 2.18 -6.94 12.50
CA LEU A 168 2.49 -8.19 13.20
C LEU A 168 3.60 -8.90 12.43
N ASP A 169 4.74 -9.08 13.06
CA ASP A 169 5.84 -9.87 12.52
C ASP A 169 5.51 -11.37 12.66
N ILE A 170 5.14 -12.01 11.53
CA ILE A 170 4.76 -13.43 11.49
C ILE A 170 5.97 -14.37 11.37
N SER A 171 7.08 -13.87 10.87
CA SER A 171 8.35 -14.60 10.79
C SER A 171 9.50 -13.62 10.92
N ASN A 172 10.45 -13.98 11.77
CA ASN A 172 11.70 -13.25 11.94
C ASN A 172 12.83 -14.28 11.96
N LYS A 173 13.65 -14.30 10.91
CA LYS A 173 14.80 -15.18 10.77
C LYS A 173 16.07 -14.33 10.73
N THR A 174 16.99 -14.63 11.63
CA THR A 174 18.30 -13.97 11.70
C THR A 174 19.38 -15.00 11.40
N ASP A 175 20.16 -14.77 10.39
CA ASP A 175 21.31 -15.54 9.97
C ASP A 175 22.59 -14.80 10.38
N PHE A 176 23.39 -15.43 11.24
CA PHE A 176 24.73 -14.98 11.60
C PHE A 176 25.73 -15.71 10.72
N GLU A 177 26.44 -15.01 9.86
CA GLU A 177 27.47 -15.55 9.00
C GLU A 177 28.84 -15.15 9.56
N THR A 178 29.61 -16.14 9.98
CA THR A 178 31.03 -15.98 10.33
C THR A 178 31.85 -16.57 9.21
N ARG A 179 32.67 -15.76 8.57
CA ARG A 179 33.61 -16.16 7.51
C ARG A 179 35.03 -16.05 8.04
N LEU A 180 35.76 -17.17 7.98
CA LEU A 180 37.18 -17.21 8.29
C LEU A 180 37.98 -17.18 7.01
N GLU A 181 38.93 -16.25 6.92
CA GLU A 181 39.85 -16.09 5.80
C GLU A 181 41.28 -16.22 6.30
N TYR A 182 42.10 -16.94 5.55
CA TYR A 182 43.49 -17.17 5.93
C TYR A 182 44.45 -16.55 4.89
N TYR A 183 45.48 -15.87 5.38
CA TYR A 183 46.47 -15.18 4.57
C TYR A 183 47.85 -15.72 4.88
N THR A 184 48.69 -15.84 3.87
CA THR A 184 50.10 -16.21 4.03
C THR A 184 50.82 -15.16 4.86
N ILE A 185 51.91 -15.57 5.52
CA ILE A 185 52.81 -14.64 6.25
C ILE A 185 53.89 -14.17 5.26
N ASN A 186 54.01 -12.86 5.07
CA ASN A 186 55.09 -12.30 4.24
C ASN A 186 56.42 -12.21 5.02
N THR A 187 57.49 -11.84 4.35
CA THR A 187 58.82 -11.68 4.93
C THR A 187 58.88 -10.60 6.03
N ALA A 188 57.97 -9.63 6.01
CA ALA A 188 57.83 -8.59 7.04
C ALA A 188 56.99 -9.03 8.23
N LYS A 189 56.54 -10.29 8.27
CA LYS A 189 55.57 -10.87 9.25
C LYS A 189 54.20 -10.19 9.24
N GLU A 190 53.77 -9.72 8.09
CA GLU A 190 52.46 -9.14 7.83
C GLU A 190 51.60 -10.09 6.97
N PRO A 191 50.26 -9.86 6.93
CA PRO A 191 49.40 -10.62 6.04
C PRO A 191 49.81 -10.47 4.57
N GLY A 192 49.98 -11.62 3.90
CA GLY A 192 50.36 -11.68 2.49
C GLY A 192 49.17 -11.95 1.55
N LYS A 193 49.22 -13.05 0.80
CA LYS A 193 48.16 -13.43 -0.15
C LYS A 193 47.11 -14.31 0.55
N LEU A 194 45.84 -14.17 0.14
CA LEU A 194 44.76 -15.04 0.56
C LEU A 194 45.08 -16.50 0.18
N ILE A 195 44.96 -17.41 1.15
CA ILE A 195 45.13 -18.85 0.97
C ILE A 195 43.80 -19.40 0.46
N GLN A 196 43.73 -19.62 -0.85
CA GLN A 196 42.52 -20.19 -1.48
C GLN A 196 42.27 -21.62 -1.01
N GLY A 197 41.03 -21.94 -0.65
CA GLY A 197 40.60 -23.28 -0.23
C GLY A 197 40.73 -23.57 1.27
N ALA A 198 41.37 -22.71 2.07
CA ALA A 198 41.38 -22.79 3.53
C ALA A 198 40.23 -22.00 4.18
N SER A 199 39.64 -21.03 3.45
CA SER A 199 38.53 -20.21 3.94
C SER A 199 37.29 -21.07 4.26
N SER A 200 36.64 -20.80 5.38
CA SER A 200 35.41 -21.46 5.80
C SER A 200 34.33 -20.43 6.14
N ALA A 201 33.09 -20.78 5.90
CA ALA A 201 31.94 -19.99 6.32
C ALA A 201 31.03 -20.84 7.21
N LYS A 202 30.61 -20.29 8.34
CA LYS A 202 29.64 -20.92 9.23
C LYS A 202 28.41 -20.01 9.33
N ILE A 203 27.25 -20.56 9.05
CA ILE A 203 25.98 -19.86 9.20
C ILE A 203 25.23 -20.46 10.37
N THR A 204 24.82 -19.63 11.31
CA THR A 204 23.96 -20.01 12.43
C THR A 204 22.66 -19.23 12.27
N SER A 205 21.53 -19.95 12.22
CA SER A 205 20.21 -19.35 12.00
C SER A 205 19.36 -19.42 13.27
N GLU A 206 18.75 -18.31 13.61
CA GLU A 206 17.72 -18.20 14.66
C GLU A 206 16.40 -17.81 14.03
N SER A 207 15.30 -18.41 14.48
CA SER A 207 13.96 -18.09 13.98
C SER A 207 12.99 -17.92 15.12
N ASN A 208 12.34 -16.75 15.14
CA ASN A 208 11.33 -16.37 16.13
C ASN A 208 10.03 -15.99 15.41
N PRO A 209 9.05 -16.90 15.28
CA PRO A 209 7.75 -16.57 14.73
C PRO A 209 6.94 -15.73 15.73
N PHE A 210 6.10 -14.83 15.23
CA PHE A 210 5.23 -13.94 16.00
C PHE A 210 5.98 -13.12 17.07
N SER A 211 7.14 -12.59 16.68
CA SER A 211 8.07 -11.99 17.62
C SER A 211 7.66 -10.60 18.09
N ASP A 212 6.88 -9.86 17.29
CA ASP A 212 6.66 -8.44 17.56
C ASP A 212 5.34 -7.91 17.02
N ILE A 213 4.74 -7.00 17.79
CA ILE A 213 3.55 -6.25 17.40
C ILE A 213 3.88 -4.77 17.44
N LYS A 214 3.79 -4.10 16.31
CA LYS A 214 3.98 -2.66 16.16
C LYS A 214 2.64 -1.98 15.99
N TYR A 215 2.49 -0.82 16.61
CA TYR A 215 1.30 -0.01 16.44
C TYR A 215 1.68 1.46 16.31
N GLY A 216 0.97 2.14 15.43
CA GLY A 216 1.28 3.51 15.10
C GLY A 216 0.18 4.20 14.33
N VAL A 217 0.53 5.35 13.80
CA VAL A 217 -0.32 6.14 12.93
C VAL A 217 0.40 6.46 11.64
N PHE A 218 -0.35 6.65 10.58
CA PHE A 218 0.22 7.07 9.32
C PHE A 218 -0.49 8.30 8.74
N GLY A 219 0.29 9.04 7.94
CA GLY A 219 -0.21 10.02 6.99
C GLY A 219 0.22 9.64 5.58
N ASP A 220 -0.66 9.74 4.59
CA ASP A 220 -0.28 9.49 3.22
C ASP A 220 -0.87 10.49 2.21
N ILE A 221 -0.20 10.57 1.07
CA ILE A 221 -0.65 11.31 -0.11
C ILE A 221 -0.72 10.37 -1.30
N THR A 222 -1.75 10.52 -2.12
CA THR A 222 -1.90 9.77 -3.37
C THR A 222 -2.09 10.73 -4.55
N ILE A 223 -1.50 10.38 -5.68
CA ILE A 223 -1.57 11.13 -6.94
C ILE A 223 -2.02 10.17 -8.04
N GLY A 224 -3.08 10.53 -8.76
CA GLY A 224 -3.66 9.72 -9.82
C GLY A 224 -5.18 9.72 -9.77
N ALA A 225 -5.81 8.61 -10.08
CA ALA A 225 -7.26 8.49 -9.99
C ALA A 225 -7.67 8.30 -8.52
N SER A 226 -7.92 9.43 -7.82
CA SER A 226 -8.01 9.45 -6.35
C SER A 226 -9.05 8.49 -5.76
N ARG A 227 -10.12 8.15 -6.48
CA ARG A 227 -11.20 7.30 -5.95
C ARG A 227 -11.32 5.95 -6.61
N ILE A 228 -11.26 5.89 -7.94
CA ILE A 228 -11.33 4.67 -8.76
C ILE A 228 -10.28 4.79 -9.86
N GLY A 229 -9.50 3.73 -10.05
CA GLY A 229 -8.41 3.66 -11.03
C GLY A 229 -7.03 3.63 -10.38
N PRO A 230 -5.96 3.75 -11.19
CA PRO A 230 -4.59 3.72 -10.73
C PRO A 230 -4.16 5.02 -10.05
N SER A 231 -3.39 4.89 -8.99
CA SER A 231 -2.75 6.00 -8.28
C SER A 231 -1.39 5.57 -7.73
N LEU A 232 -0.47 6.51 -7.59
CA LEU A 232 0.77 6.37 -6.84
C LEU A 232 0.61 7.04 -5.49
N GLY A 233 1.30 6.54 -4.48
CA GLY A 233 1.24 7.13 -3.15
C GLY A 233 2.55 7.04 -2.39
N ALA A 234 2.69 7.95 -1.45
CA ALA A 234 3.73 7.95 -0.42
C ALA A 234 3.06 8.02 0.95
N ARG A 235 3.50 7.18 1.87
CA ARG A 235 2.98 7.07 3.25
C ARG A 235 4.13 7.16 4.22
N TYR A 236 4.00 8.00 5.22
CA TYR A 236 4.86 8.05 6.39
C TYR A 236 4.14 7.39 7.56
N ILE A 237 4.85 6.49 8.27
CA ILE A 237 4.34 5.74 9.42
C ILE A 237 5.19 6.09 10.62
N TYR A 238 4.53 6.49 11.69
CA TYR A 238 5.12 6.72 13.00
C TYR A 238 4.65 5.62 13.96
N ASN A 239 5.58 4.78 14.41
CA ASN A 239 5.31 3.72 15.36
C ASN A 239 5.52 4.23 16.79
N PHE A 240 4.61 3.89 17.71
CA PHE A 240 4.68 4.34 19.11
C PHE A 240 5.60 3.47 19.98
N ASN A 241 5.76 2.21 19.63
CA ASN A 241 6.52 1.24 20.40
C ASN A 241 7.88 0.88 19.82
N GLU A 242 8.18 1.34 18.61
CA GLU A 242 9.50 1.25 18.00
C GLU A 242 9.86 2.60 17.38
N PRO A 243 11.09 3.11 17.63
CA PRO A 243 11.49 4.43 17.12
C PRO A 243 11.74 4.49 15.60
N ASN A 244 11.57 3.38 14.89
CA ASN A 244 11.89 3.30 13.47
C ASN A 244 10.82 3.95 12.62
N GLU A 245 11.18 5.01 11.93
CA GLU A 245 10.37 5.66 10.92
C GLU A 245 10.30 4.81 9.64
N GLN A 246 9.12 4.75 9.02
CA GLN A 246 8.92 4.01 7.79
C GLN A 246 8.29 4.87 6.72
N LEU A 247 8.83 4.78 5.52
CA LEU A 247 8.30 5.41 4.32
C LEU A 247 7.86 4.33 3.34
N HIS A 248 6.57 4.31 2.99
CA HIS A 248 6.03 3.43 1.97
C HIS A 248 5.79 4.19 0.68
N PHE A 249 6.35 3.70 -0.42
CA PHE A 249 6.07 4.16 -1.78
C PHE A 249 5.29 3.07 -2.49
N TYR A 250 4.13 3.40 -3.05
CA TYR A 250 3.23 2.38 -3.56
C TYR A 250 2.43 2.80 -4.78
N ALA A 251 2.02 1.80 -5.54
CA ALA A 251 0.97 1.90 -6.52
C ALA A 251 -0.30 1.22 -5.98
N ILE A 252 -1.45 1.80 -6.28
CA ILE A 252 -2.74 1.25 -5.92
C ILE A 252 -3.69 1.33 -7.10
N TRP A 253 -4.45 0.27 -7.34
CA TRP A 253 -5.54 0.24 -8.31
C TRP A 253 -6.84 -0.06 -7.60
N LYS A 254 -7.79 0.86 -7.66
CA LYS A 254 -9.12 0.75 -7.04
C LYS A 254 -10.19 0.54 -8.11
N ILE A 255 -11.15 -0.34 -7.79
CA ILE A 255 -12.28 -0.69 -8.66
C ILE A 255 -13.59 -0.22 -8.05
#